data_86509ae2be4da66e7e77d8352237735c
#
_entry.id   86509ae2be4da66e7e77d8352237735c
#
_cell.length_a   1.000
_cell.length_b   1.000
_cell.length_c   1.000
_cell.angle_alpha   90.00
_cell.angle_beta   90.00
_cell.angle_gamma   90.00
#
_symmetry.space_group_name_H-M   'P 1'
#
loop_
_entity.id
_entity.type
_entity.pdbx_description
1 polymer ?
#
loop_
_entity_poly.entity_id
_entity_poly.type
_entity_poly.pdbx_seq_one_letter_code
_entity_poly.pdbx_strand_id
1 'polypeptide(L)'
;MIMELFNIEGKKAIVTGGTRGLGYGMAEGLMEAGCEVVIVGTSDKVYDVAKGFCDRGFKCHGVKADFSKREQVYQGFNDCVAALGGDLDIIVNAHGIQRRHSAEVFPIEEWDEVLNVNLNSVFILCQEAAKIMLKKGYGKSIIPEYKRVIY
;
A
#
# COMPACT_ATOMS: atom_id res chain seq x y z
N MET A 1 24.65 11.28 -12.36
CA MET A 1 24.82 9.92 -12.92
C MET A 1 24.25 8.86 -12.01
N ILE A 2 24.97 8.32 -11.02
CA ILE A 2 24.39 7.31 -10.10
C ILE A 2 23.17 7.85 -9.34
N MET A 3 23.19 9.10 -8.91
CA MET A 3 22.07 9.71 -8.18
C MET A 3 20.81 9.87 -9.03
N GLU A 4 20.93 9.97 -10.35
CA GLU A 4 19.77 10.03 -11.26
C GLU A 4 18.99 8.71 -11.28
N LEU A 5 19.66 7.58 -11.08
CA LEU A 5 19.03 6.26 -11.00
C LEU A 5 18.12 6.12 -9.77
N PHE A 6 18.36 6.91 -8.73
CA PHE A 6 17.56 6.92 -7.50
C PHE A 6 16.58 8.09 -7.43
N ASN A 7 16.55 8.94 -8.48
CA ASN A 7 15.59 10.04 -8.52
C ASN A 7 14.18 9.52 -8.81
N ILE A 8 13.28 9.76 -7.86
CA ILE A 8 11.87 9.40 -7.96
C ILE A 8 10.94 10.62 -7.90
N GLU A 9 11.48 11.80 -8.10
CA GLU A 9 10.69 13.04 -8.16
C GLU A 9 9.60 12.96 -9.25
N GLY A 10 8.39 13.35 -8.90
CA GLY A 10 7.23 13.31 -9.79
C GLY A 10 6.65 11.91 -10.02
N LYS A 11 7.22 10.86 -9.41
CA LYS A 11 6.66 9.51 -9.50
C LYS A 11 5.38 9.38 -8.68
N LYS A 12 4.52 8.47 -9.11
CA LYS A 12 3.21 8.20 -8.53
C LYS A 12 3.23 6.88 -7.78
N ALA A 13 2.89 6.93 -6.50
CA ALA A 13 3.01 5.79 -5.60
C ALA A 13 1.72 5.47 -4.86
N ILE A 14 1.47 4.18 -4.64
CA ILE A 14 0.47 3.67 -3.70
C ILE A 14 1.21 3.07 -2.51
N VAL A 15 0.81 3.43 -1.29
CA VAL A 15 1.29 2.80 -0.05
C VAL A 15 0.11 2.25 0.72
N THR A 16 -0.05 0.95 0.73
CA THR A 16 -1.10 0.29 1.52
C THR A 16 -0.68 0.22 2.98
N GLY A 17 -1.64 0.32 3.89
CA GLY A 17 -1.31 0.42 5.32
C GLY A 17 -0.56 1.69 5.70
N GLY A 18 -0.78 2.78 4.97
CA GLY A 18 -0.04 4.04 5.10
C GLY A 18 -0.48 4.96 6.24
N THR A 19 -1.43 4.56 7.07
CA THR A 19 -2.01 5.44 8.11
C THR A 19 -1.21 5.47 9.41
N ARG A 20 -0.31 4.52 9.63
CA ARG A 20 0.49 4.41 10.84
C ARG A 20 1.75 3.55 10.62
N GLY A 21 2.65 3.58 11.61
CA GLY A 21 3.81 2.69 11.66
C GLY A 21 4.72 2.80 10.44
N LEU A 22 5.20 1.66 9.96
CA LEU A 22 6.15 1.60 8.85
C LEU A 22 5.56 2.10 7.53
N GLY A 23 4.29 1.76 7.25
CA GLY A 23 3.61 2.25 6.05
C GLY A 23 3.53 3.78 6.01
N TYR A 24 3.24 4.40 7.15
CA TYR A 24 3.25 5.88 7.27
C TYR A 24 4.65 6.44 6.97
N GLY A 25 5.70 5.88 7.60
CA GLY A 25 7.08 6.32 7.37
C GLY A 25 7.55 6.13 5.93
N MET A 26 7.14 5.02 5.28
CA MET A 26 7.44 4.79 3.86
C MET A 26 6.73 5.80 2.96
N ALA A 27 5.46 6.10 3.24
CA ALA A 27 4.70 7.12 2.50
C ALA A 27 5.35 8.50 2.65
N GLU A 28 5.73 8.87 3.87
CA GLU A 28 6.43 10.12 4.16
C GLU A 28 7.75 10.23 3.38
N GLY A 29 8.58 9.19 3.43
CA GLY A 29 9.86 9.17 2.70
C GLY A 29 9.70 9.29 1.19
N LEU A 30 8.68 8.65 0.60
CA LEU A 30 8.37 8.80 -0.82
C LEU A 30 7.95 10.24 -1.16
N MET A 31 7.12 10.87 -0.32
CA MET A 31 6.70 12.25 -0.51
C MET A 31 7.85 13.24 -0.33
N GLU A 32 8.73 13.02 0.63
CA GLU A 32 9.96 13.83 0.80
C GLU A 32 10.88 13.72 -0.41
N ALA A 33 10.87 12.57 -1.09
CA ALA A 33 11.59 12.37 -2.34
C ALA A 33 10.86 12.91 -3.60
N GLY A 34 9.72 13.59 -3.41
CA GLY A 34 8.99 14.26 -4.47
C GLY A 34 7.90 13.43 -5.15
N CYS A 35 7.53 12.28 -4.60
CA CYS A 35 6.42 11.48 -5.13
C CYS A 35 5.05 12.07 -4.78
N GLU A 36 4.08 11.86 -5.67
CA GLU A 36 2.66 11.93 -5.33
C GLU A 36 2.21 10.57 -4.79
N VAL A 37 1.59 10.55 -3.61
CA VAL A 37 1.30 9.30 -2.90
C VAL A 37 -0.19 9.16 -2.59
N VAL A 38 -0.72 7.96 -2.83
CA VAL A 38 -2.00 7.52 -2.26
C VAL A 38 -1.71 6.58 -1.11
N ILE A 39 -2.23 6.89 0.06
CA ILE A 39 -2.22 5.98 1.21
C ILE A 39 -3.56 5.24 1.31
N VAL A 40 -3.50 3.96 1.66
CA VAL A 40 -4.70 3.13 1.87
C VAL A 40 -4.80 2.73 3.33
N GLY A 41 -5.99 2.86 3.88
CA GLY A 41 -6.33 2.43 5.24
C GLY A 41 -7.72 1.83 5.32
N THR A 42 -8.03 1.16 6.42
CA THR A 42 -9.31 0.44 6.61
C THR A 42 -10.42 1.29 7.23
N SER A 43 -10.11 2.49 7.70
CA SER A 43 -11.07 3.38 8.33
C SER A 43 -11.00 4.80 7.77
N ASP A 44 -11.95 5.64 8.11
CA ASP A 44 -12.01 7.05 7.68
C ASP A 44 -10.81 7.88 8.17
N LYS A 45 -10.05 7.38 9.16
CA LYS A 45 -8.80 7.99 9.61
C LYS A 45 -7.80 8.21 8.47
N VAL A 46 -7.87 7.42 7.40
CA VAL A 46 -7.00 7.59 6.23
C VAL A 46 -7.12 8.99 5.61
N TYR A 47 -8.29 9.56 5.62
CA TYR A 47 -8.52 10.90 5.07
C TYR A 47 -7.89 11.99 5.93
N ASP A 48 -7.95 11.86 7.26
CA ASP A 48 -7.31 12.80 8.19
C ASP A 48 -5.79 12.73 8.06
N VAL A 49 -5.23 11.51 7.92
CA VAL A 49 -3.79 11.32 7.72
C VAL A 49 -3.34 11.93 6.39
N ALA A 50 -4.06 11.69 5.31
CA ALA A 50 -3.76 12.29 4.00
C ALA A 50 -3.83 13.82 4.05
N LYS A 51 -4.86 14.37 4.72
CA LYS A 51 -4.97 15.81 4.94
C LYS A 51 -3.77 16.36 5.71
N GLY A 52 -3.33 15.67 6.75
CA GLY A 52 -2.15 16.07 7.54
C GLY A 52 -0.88 16.17 6.67
N PHE A 53 -0.68 15.24 5.73
CA PHE A 53 0.40 15.33 4.76
C PHE A 53 0.23 16.52 3.79
N CYS A 54 -0.98 16.75 3.30
CA CYS A 54 -1.27 17.91 2.44
C CYS A 54 -1.02 19.25 3.15
N ASP A 55 -1.36 19.35 4.42
CA ASP A 55 -1.11 20.54 5.25
C ASP A 55 0.40 20.83 5.42
N ARG A 56 1.23 19.79 5.27
CA ARG A 56 2.70 19.91 5.23
C ARG A 56 3.26 20.22 3.84
N GLY A 57 2.43 20.38 2.83
CA GLY A 57 2.81 20.71 1.45
C GLY A 57 3.05 19.52 0.54
N PHE A 58 2.78 18.29 0.98
CA PHE A 58 2.90 17.08 0.15
C PHE A 58 1.67 16.83 -0.72
N LYS A 59 1.85 16.09 -1.80
CA LYS A 59 0.76 15.58 -2.64
C LYS A 59 0.34 14.19 -2.13
N CYS A 60 -0.70 14.16 -1.31
CA CYS A 60 -1.20 12.93 -0.71
C CYS A 60 -2.71 12.78 -0.89
N HIS A 61 -3.14 11.57 -1.19
CA HIS A 61 -4.55 11.19 -1.28
C HIS A 61 -4.82 10.02 -0.33
N GLY A 62 -6.02 9.94 0.20
CA GLY A 62 -6.47 8.83 1.04
C GLY A 62 -7.51 7.98 0.34
N VAL A 63 -7.37 6.67 0.43
CA VAL A 63 -8.37 5.70 -0.04
C VAL A 63 -8.68 4.73 1.10
N LYS A 64 -9.96 4.54 1.37
CA LYS A 64 -10.44 3.56 2.35
C LYS A 64 -10.75 2.25 1.64
N ALA A 65 -10.16 1.14 2.09
CA ALA A 65 -10.46 -0.19 1.57
C ALA A 65 -10.17 -1.27 2.62
N ASP A 66 -11.04 -2.27 2.68
CA ASP A 66 -10.87 -3.47 3.51
C ASP A 66 -10.36 -4.61 2.63
N PHE A 67 -9.09 -4.92 2.75
CA PHE A 67 -8.43 -5.94 1.93
C PHE A 67 -8.69 -7.38 2.37
N SER A 68 -9.49 -7.60 3.41
CA SER A 68 -10.07 -8.92 3.69
C SER A 68 -11.15 -9.31 2.67
N LYS A 69 -11.67 -8.34 1.94
CA LYS A 69 -12.72 -8.50 0.93
C LYS A 69 -12.16 -8.30 -0.47
N ARG A 70 -12.21 -9.35 -1.27
CA ARG A 70 -11.60 -9.36 -2.62
C ARG A 70 -12.11 -8.23 -3.51
N GLU A 71 -13.40 -7.94 -3.48
CA GLU A 71 -13.99 -6.85 -4.27
C GLU A 71 -13.41 -5.50 -3.88
N GLN A 72 -13.14 -5.29 -2.59
CA GLN A 72 -12.53 -4.05 -2.11
C GLN A 72 -11.04 -3.93 -2.46
N VAL A 73 -10.35 -5.05 -2.67
CA VAL A 73 -8.96 -5.00 -3.18
C VAL A 73 -8.94 -4.39 -4.58
N TYR A 74 -9.78 -4.89 -5.48
CA TYR A 74 -9.89 -4.36 -6.85
C TYR A 74 -10.41 -2.94 -6.87
N GLN A 75 -11.49 -2.66 -6.15
CA GLN A 75 -12.07 -1.32 -6.12
C GLN A 75 -11.11 -0.30 -5.50
N GLY A 76 -10.48 -0.65 -4.38
CA GLY A 76 -9.49 0.21 -3.73
C GLY A 76 -8.28 0.50 -4.61
N PHE A 77 -7.79 -0.50 -5.36
CA PHE A 77 -6.74 -0.29 -6.35
C PHE A 77 -7.17 0.69 -7.45
N ASN A 78 -8.35 0.50 -8.00
CA ASN A 78 -8.88 1.38 -9.05
C ASN A 78 -9.06 2.82 -8.53
N ASP A 79 -9.55 2.99 -7.31
CA ASP A 79 -9.70 4.31 -6.67
C ASP A 79 -8.34 4.99 -6.47
N CYS A 80 -7.31 4.23 -6.08
CA CYS A 80 -5.94 4.75 -5.95
C CYS A 80 -5.39 5.22 -7.30
N VAL A 81 -5.52 4.41 -8.34
CA VAL A 81 -5.05 4.77 -9.69
C VAL A 81 -5.80 5.97 -10.23
N ALA A 82 -7.12 6.06 -10.01
CA ALA A 82 -7.92 7.23 -10.39
C ALA A 82 -7.43 8.51 -9.68
N ALA A 83 -7.14 8.43 -8.37
CA ALA A 83 -6.60 9.55 -7.61
C ALA A 83 -5.23 10.03 -8.13
N LEU A 84 -4.45 9.13 -8.73
CA LEU A 84 -3.16 9.43 -9.37
C LEU A 84 -3.28 9.84 -10.84
N GLY A 85 -4.49 10.04 -11.35
CA GLY A 85 -4.71 10.43 -12.74
C GLY A 85 -4.54 9.31 -13.76
N GLY A 86 -4.72 8.05 -13.35
CA GLY A 86 -4.67 6.88 -14.23
C GLY A 86 -3.29 6.27 -14.44
N ASP A 87 -2.29 6.67 -13.65
CA ASP A 87 -0.91 6.20 -13.76
C ASP A 87 -0.37 5.68 -12.43
N LEU A 88 0.64 4.81 -12.48
CA LEU A 88 1.27 4.23 -11.31
C LEU A 88 2.72 3.84 -11.61
N ASP A 89 3.64 4.29 -10.77
CA ASP A 89 5.07 3.98 -10.86
C ASP A 89 5.55 3.05 -9.75
N ILE A 90 5.00 3.19 -8.54
CA ILE A 90 5.49 2.50 -7.34
C ILE A 90 4.30 1.97 -6.54
N ILE A 91 4.37 0.72 -6.10
CA ILE A 91 3.44 0.19 -5.10
C ILE A 91 4.22 -0.39 -3.93
N VAL A 92 3.85 0.03 -2.72
CA VAL A 92 4.37 -0.49 -1.45
C VAL A 92 3.24 -1.20 -0.72
N ASN A 93 3.34 -2.51 -0.60
CA ASN A 93 2.36 -3.36 0.09
C ASN A 93 2.73 -3.49 1.56
N ALA A 94 2.47 -2.44 2.35
CA ALA A 94 2.83 -2.39 3.78
C ALA A 94 1.66 -2.75 4.73
N HIS A 95 0.50 -3.11 4.18
CA HIS A 95 -0.63 -3.57 4.97
C HIS A 95 -0.47 -5.01 5.45
N GLY A 96 -1.10 -5.33 6.55
CA GLY A 96 -1.14 -6.68 7.08
C GLY A 96 -1.89 -6.72 8.40
N ILE A 97 -2.38 -7.90 8.74
CA ILE A 97 -3.02 -8.19 10.03
C ILE A 97 -2.31 -9.34 10.71
N GLN A 98 -2.52 -9.45 12.01
CA GLN A 98 -2.04 -10.55 12.82
C GLN A 98 -3.16 -11.08 13.70
N ARG A 99 -3.23 -12.42 13.80
CA ARG A 99 -4.04 -13.14 14.77
C ARG A 99 -3.11 -14.08 15.55
N ARG A 100 -3.37 -14.27 16.83
CA ARG A 100 -2.51 -15.10 17.68
C ARG A 100 -3.36 -16.08 18.48
N HIS A 101 -3.14 -17.36 18.22
CA HIS A 101 -3.72 -18.48 18.94
C HIS A 101 -2.70 -19.61 18.96
N SER A 102 -2.82 -20.53 19.92
CA SER A 102 -2.10 -21.81 19.81
C SER A 102 -2.56 -22.58 18.57
N ALA A 103 -1.64 -23.26 17.89
CA ALA A 103 -1.91 -23.85 16.59
C ALA A 103 -3.10 -24.84 16.60
N GLU A 104 -3.21 -25.62 17.67
CA GLU A 104 -4.24 -26.66 17.85
C GLU A 104 -5.67 -26.09 18.03
N VAL A 105 -5.81 -24.80 18.36
CA VAL A 105 -7.10 -24.13 18.56
C VAL A 105 -7.26 -22.90 17.69
N PHE A 106 -6.42 -22.75 16.68
CA PHE A 106 -6.47 -21.58 15.79
C PHE A 106 -7.78 -21.59 14.98
N PRO A 107 -8.64 -20.55 15.13
CA PRO A 107 -9.90 -20.47 14.36
C PRO A 107 -9.61 -20.41 12.85
N ILE A 108 -10.27 -21.29 12.08
CA ILE A 108 -10.05 -21.35 10.64
C ILE A 108 -10.46 -20.05 9.92
N GLU A 109 -11.47 -19.38 10.43
CA GLU A 109 -11.95 -18.11 9.88
C GLU A 109 -10.89 -17.00 10.02
N GLU A 110 -10.18 -16.97 11.15
CA GLU A 110 -9.07 -16.01 11.36
C GLU A 110 -7.85 -16.38 10.54
N TRP A 111 -7.60 -17.66 10.32
CA TRP A 111 -6.56 -18.13 9.41
C TRP A 111 -6.85 -17.66 7.98
N ASP A 112 -8.06 -17.86 7.49
CA ASP A 112 -8.49 -17.43 6.17
C ASP A 112 -8.41 -15.90 6.02
N GLU A 113 -8.80 -15.15 7.05
CA GLU A 113 -8.68 -13.68 7.07
C GLU A 113 -7.23 -13.24 6.93
N VAL A 114 -6.31 -13.84 7.70
CA VAL A 114 -4.88 -13.52 7.64
C VAL A 114 -4.32 -13.81 6.25
N LEU A 115 -4.64 -14.95 5.64
CA LEU A 115 -4.20 -15.28 4.28
C LEU A 115 -4.80 -14.34 3.25
N ASN A 116 -6.05 -13.96 3.39
CA ASN A 116 -6.70 -13.03 2.46
C ASN A 116 -6.04 -11.65 2.49
N VAL A 117 -5.75 -11.12 3.68
CA VAL A 117 -5.14 -9.80 3.83
C VAL A 117 -3.64 -9.82 3.51
N ASN A 118 -2.89 -10.77 4.06
CA ASN A 118 -1.42 -10.73 4.01
C ASN A 118 -0.84 -11.34 2.72
N LEU A 119 -1.58 -12.21 2.04
CA LEU A 119 -1.10 -12.92 0.86
C LEU A 119 -1.95 -12.64 -0.38
N ASN A 120 -3.24 -12.99 -0.37
CA ASN A 120 -4.08 -12.91 -1.55
C ASN A 120 -4.23 -11.46 -2.05
N SER A 121 -4.46 -10.51 -1.14
CA SER A 121 -4.60 -9.11 -1.53
C SER A 121 -3.29 -8.54 -2.09
N VAL A 122 -2.15 -8.92 -1.54
CA VAL A 122 -0.83 -8.49 -2.04
C VAL A 122 -0.61 -8.99 -3.46
N PHE A 123 -0.93 -10.27 -3.74
CA PHE A 123 -0.84 -10.82 -5.09
C PHE A 123 -1.73 -10.04 -6.08
N ILE A 124 -2.98 -9.79 -5.71
CA ILE A 124 -3.92 -9.05 -6.57
C ILE A 124 -3.40 -7.63 -6.85
N LEU A 125 -2.98 -6.91 -5.82
CA LEU A 125 -2.46 -5.55 -5.96
C LEU A 125 -1.21 -5.52 -6.86
N CYS A 126 -0.29 -6.46 -6.69
CA CYS A 126 0.88 -6.58 -7.56
C CYS A 126 0.50 -6.91 -8.99
N GLN A 127 -0.49 -7.79 -9.21
CA GLN A 127 -0.97 -8.15 -10.54
C GLN A 127 -1.62 -6.95 -11.24
N GLU A 128 -2.48 -6.22 -10.56
CA GLU A 128 -3.13 -5.02 -11.12
C GLU A 128 -2.11 -3.92 -11.41
N ALA A 129 -1.15 -3.70 -10.51
CA ALA A 129 -0.05 -2.76 -10.74
C ALA A 129 0.80 -3.15 -11.94
N ALA A 130 1.11 -4.44 -12.10
CA ALA A 130 1.90 -4.94 -13.21
C ALA A 130 1.25 -4.65 -14.57
N LYS A 131 -0.07 -4.69 -14.67
CA LYS A 131 -0.79 -4.37 -15.92
C LYS A 131 -0.50 -2.94 -16.41
N ILE A 132 -0.37 -1.99 -15.48
CA ILE A 132 -0.04 -0.59 -15.79
C ILE A 132 1.46 -0.46 -16.06
N MET A 133 2.29 -0.99 -15.16
CA MET A 133 3.74 -0.85 -15.18
C MET A 133 4.38 -1.50 -16.41
N LEU A 134 3.92 -2.68 -16.84
CA LEU A 134 4.41 -3.37 -18.03
C LEU A 134 4.09 -2.60 -19.31
N LYS A 135 2.89 -2.01 -19.41
CA LYS A 135 2.50 -1.18 -20.55
C LYS A 135 3.42 0.01 -20.77
N LYS A 136 3.84 0.66 -19.68
CA LYS A 136 4.70 1.85 -19.74
C LYS A 136 6.20 1.51 -19.71
N GLY A 137 6.56 0.26 -19.42
CA GLY A 137 7.96 -0.17 -19.32
C GLY A 137 8.71 0.32 -18.08
N TYR A 138 7.96 0.74 -17.03
CA TYR A 138 8.52 1.18 -15.76
C TYR A 138 7.61 0.81 -14.60
N GLY A 139 8.20 0.39 -13.48
CA GLY A 139 7.49 0.18 -12.23
C GLY A 139 8.35 -0.45 -11.15
N LYS A 140 7.97 -0.23 -9.91
CA LYS A 140 8.59 -0.82 -8.72
C LYS A 140 7.50 -1.35 -7.77
N SER A 141 7.61 -2.62 -7.42
CA SER A 141 6.76 -3.25 -6.40
C SER A 141 7.60 -3.61 -5.20
N ILE A 142 7.19 -3.15 -4.03
CA ILE A 142 7.88 -3.37 -2.77
C ILE A 142 6.94 -4.09 -1.82
N ILE A 143 7.40 -5.22 -1.28
CA ILE A 143 6.72 -5.99 -0.25
C ILE A 143 7.65 -6.00 0.96
N PRO A 144 7.41 -5.13 1.96
CA PRO A 144 8.22 -5.13 3.16
C PRO A 144 8.06 -6.44 3.91
N GLU A 145 9.15 -7.14 4.14
CA GLU A 145 9.16 -8.38 4.93
C GLU A 145 9.44 -8.05 6.39
N TYR A 146 8.50 -8.41 7.25
CA TYR A 146 8.69 -8.32 8.70
C TYR A 146 9.13 -9.68 9.21
N LYS A 147 10.40 -9.81 9.54
CA LYS A 147 10.85 -10.97 10.34
C LYS A 147 10.29 -10.82 11.74
N ARG A 148 9.14 -11.42 11.99
CA ARG A 148 8.70 -11.66 13.36
C ARG A 148 9.32 -12.96 13.81
N VAL A 149 10.22 -12.85 14.76
CA VAL A 149 10.68 -14.02 15.52
C VAL A 149 9.46 -14.49 16.31
N ILE A 150 8.96 -15.65 15.96
CA ILE A 150 7.91 -16.31 16.74
C ILE A 150 8.63 -16.95 17.93
N TYR A 151 8.35 -16.45 19.11
CA TYR A 151 8.73 -17.07 20.36
C TYR A 151 7.54 -17.88 20.89
#